data_8f1f10b97e7adcf066c3b0ccd3cf1ba2
#
_entry.id   8f1f10b97e7adcf066c3b0ccd3cf1ba2
#
_cell.length_a   1.000
_cell.length_b   1.000
_cell.length_c   1.000
_cell.angle_alpha   90.00
_cell.angle_beta   90.00
_cell.angle_gamma   90.00
#
_symmetry.space_group_name_H-M   'P 1'
#
loop_
_entity.id
_entity.type
_entity.pdbx_description
1 polymer ?
#
loop_
_entity_poly.entity_id
_entity_poly.type
_entity_poly.pdbx_seq_one_letter_code
_entity_poly.pdbx_strand_id
1 'polypeptide(L)'
;VDENKNKIISVLNSRGVRREQLDSETLKDIENIISACGTEPIKLVGYWGVGEKQEPTEIDRKALDKLSDIMKMTDDRIKVHLILADKHGEFNGYENDIYLNKISSIAGERNISTAFLSAIYHEVGLDAADLTNVSDDIWNKFPECYRCIIEKRAGIHQKKCEASEDAKRYLHMTQVEKQKIGAVYPNCIWFTYGDIKNLKDLFPRPVISIWPIKRGKSVLPWFS
;
A
#
# COMPACT_ATOMS: atom_id res chain seq x y z
N VAL A 1 -3.51 19.32 22.15
CA VAL A 1 -2.84 18.06 21.69
C VAL A 1 -3.87 16.92 21.65
N ASP A 2 -4.71 16.76 22.68
CA ASP A 2 -5.69 15.65 22.73
C ASP A 2 -6.82 15.77 21.69
N GLU A 3 -7.28 16.99 21.38
CA GLU A 3 -8.38 17.21 20.45
C GLU A 3 -7.98 16.79 19.00
N ASN A 4 -6.78 17.15 18.55
CA ASN A 4 -6.25 16.77 17.25
C ASN A 4 -6.01 15.25 17.14
N LYS A 5 -5.49 14.63 18.21
CA LYS A 5 -5.32 13.18 18.28
C LYS A 5 -6.67 12.47 18.12
N ASN A 6 -7.66 12.89 18.88
CA ASN A 6 -9.01 12.32 18.85
C ASN A 6 -9.66 12.50 17.48
N LYS A 7 -9.46 13.65 16.84
CA LYS A 7 -9.97 13.93 15.49
C LYS A 7 -9.35 12.97 14.46
N ILE A 8 -8.03 12.82 14.43
CA ILE A 8 -7.35 11.90 13.52
C ILE A 8 -7.85 10.47 13.70
N ILE A 9 -7.88 9.97 14.94
CA ILE A 9 -8.35 8.62 15.25
C ILE A 9 -9.81 8.45 14.84
N SER A 10 -10.67 9.42 15.14
CA SER A 10 -12.08 9.41 14.77
C SER A 10 -12.27 9.32 13.25
N VAL A 11 -11.52 10.11 12.47
CA VAL A 11 -11.57 10.08 11.00
C VAL A 11 -11.10 8.73 10.47
N LEU A 12 -9.91 8.26 10.90
CA LEU A 12 -9.36 7.00 10.43
C LEU A 12 -10.19 5.78 10.82
N ASN A 13 -10.96 5.86 11.93
CA ASN A 13 -11.83 4.78 12.40
C ASN A 13 -13.29 4.94 11.96
N SER A 14 -13.60 5.97 11.19
CA SER A 14 -14.98 6.23 10.73
C SER A 14 -15.44 5.22 9.69
N ARG A 15 -16.75 4.91 9.66
CA ARG A 15 -17.38 4.06 8.62
C ARG A 15 -17.24 4.65 7.22
N GLY A 16 -17.04 5.95 7.11
CA GLY A 16 -16.74 6.63 5.86
C GLY A 16 -15.37 6.30 5.30
N VAL A 17 -14.40 5.96 6.13
CA VAL A 17 -13.02 5.62 5.75
C VAL A 17 -12.81 4.11 5.76
N ARG A 18 -13.42 3.40 6.72
CA ARG A 18 -13.22 1.97 6.94
C ARG A 18 -14.54 1.21 7.11
N ARG A 19 -14.49 -0.07 6.79
CA ARG A 19 -15.63 -0.97 7.00
C ARG A 19 -15.67 -1.53 8.42
N GLU A 20 -14.51 -1.79 9.01
CA GLU A 20 -14.34 -2.39 10.33
C GLU A 20 -13.53 -1.46 11.23
N GLN A 21 -13.78 -1.52 12.53
CA GLN A 21 -13.01 -0.74 13.51
C GLN A 21 -11.55 -1.18 13.54
N LEU A 22 -10.66 -0.25 13.92
CA LEU A 22 -9.26 -0.56 14.17
C LEU A 22 -9.17 -1.46 15.41
N ASP A 23 -8.33 -2.50 15.33
CA ASP A 23 -8.00 -3.27 16.51
C ASP A 23 -7.11 -2.47 17.45
N SER A 24 -7.04 -2.91 18.71
CA SER A 24 -6.33 -2.20 19.78
C SER A 24 -4.84 -2.04 19.52
N GLU A 25 -4.19 -3.00 18.84
CA GLU A 25 -2.77 -2.93 18.51
C GLU A 25 -2.53 -1.83 17.47
N THR A 26 -3.29 -1.85 16.38
CA THR A 26 -3.22 -0.83 15.32
C THR A 26 -3.53 0.57 15.86
N LEU A 27 -4.53 0.70 16.74
CA LEU A 27 -4.84 1.98 17.41
C LEU A 27 -3.66 2.48 18.23
N LYS A 28 -3.05 1.63 19.05
CA LYS A 28 -1.88 1.98 19.85
C LYS A 28 -0.71 2.44 18.99
N ASP A 29 -0.45 1.73 17.88
CA ASP A 29 0.63 2.11 16.96
C ASP A 29 0.36 3.48 16.32
N ILE A 30 -0.89 3.76 15.91
CA ILE A 30 -1.30 5.08 15.39
C ILE A 30 -1.13 6.17 16.45
N GLU A 31 -1.54 5.90 17.68
CA GLU A 31 -1.36 6.85 18.79
C GLU A 31 0.10 7.19 19.06
N ASN A 32 0.97 6.18 19.00
CA ASN A 32 2.42 6.37 19.13
C ASN A 32 2.97 7.26 18.01
N ILE A 33 2.55 7.06 16.77
CA ILE A 33 2.94 7.90 15.63
C ILE A 33 2.45 9.33 15.80
N ILE A 34 1.18 9.52 16.18
CA ILE A 34 0.64 10.87 16.43
C ILE A 34 1.47 11.59 17.51
N SER A 35 1.83 10.86 18.56
CA SER A 35 2.62 11.40 19.66
C SER A 35 4.07 11.73 19.21
N ALA A 36 4.67 10.88 18.42
CA ALA A 36 6.02 11.08 17.88
C ALA A 36 6.10 12.26 16.90
N CYS A 37 5.06 12.45 16.07
CA CYS A 37 5.01 13.57 15.11
C CYS A 37 4.61 14.90 15.77
N GLY A 38 4.03 14.91 16.97
CA GLY A 38 3.64 16.13 17.66
C GLY A 38 2.70 16.99 16.82
N THR A 39 3.16 18.15 16.39
CA THR A 39 2.41 19.09 15.53
C THR A 39 2.65 18.88 14.05
N GLU A 40 3.68 18.12 13.66
CA GLU A 40 4.01 17.86 12.27
C GLU A 40 2.96 16.96 11.58
N PRO A 41 2.73 17.15 10.28
CA PRO A 41 1.83 16.28 9.52
C PRO A 41 2.29 14.81 9.52
N ILE A 42 1.33 13.92 9.61
CA ILE A 42 1.55 12.47 9.56
C ILE A 42 1.32 11.99 8.12
N LYS A 43 2.29 11.28 7.57
CA LYS A 43 2.12 10.67 6.25
C LYS A 43 1.22 9.44 6.32
N LEU A 44 0.23 9.41 5.44
CA LEU A 44 -0.58 8.23 5.13
C LEU A 44 -0.07 7.67 3.80
N VAL A 45 0.70 6.58 3.85
CA VAL A 45 1.44 6.03 2.71
C VAL A 45 0.76 4.79 2.17
N GLY A 46 0.63 4.69 0.86
CA GLY A 46 0.09 3.50 0.22
C GLY A 46 0.59 3.31 -1.21
N TYR A 47 0.57 2.06 -1.66
CA TYR A 47 0.89 1.76 -3.05
C TYR A 47 -0.30 2.06 -3.96
N TRP A 48 0.01 2.60 -5.13
CA TRP A 48 -0.95 2.75 -6.22
C TRP A 48 -0.49 1.90 -7.39
N GLY A 49 -1.01 0.69 -7.46
CA GLY A 49 -0.78 -0.25 -8.54
C GLY A 49 -2.11 -0.69 -9.16
N VAL A 50 -2.10 -0.98 -10.43
CA VAL A 50 -3.21 -1.58 -11.18
C VAL A 50 -2.67 -2.53 -12.22
N GLY A 51 -3.53 -3.41 -12.74
CA GLY A 51 -3.24 -4.18 -13.93
C GLY A 51 -3.05 -3.28 -15.15
N GLU A 52 -2.86 -3.88 -16.31
CA GLU A 52 -2.64 -3.17 -17.57
C GLU A 52 -3.74 -2.13 -17.82
N LYS A 53 -3.38 -0.85 -17.78
CA LYS A 53 -4.25 0.29 -18.05
C LYS A 53 -3.46 1.45 -18.65
N GLN A 54 -4.11 2.18 -19.54
CA GLN A 54 -3.54 3.40 -20.12
C GLN A 54 -4.23 4.68 -19.64
N GLU A 55 -5.47 4.57 -19.17
CA GLU A 55 -6.28 5.70 -18.74
C GLU A 55 -6.85 5.53 -17.33
N PRO A 56 -6.80 6.59 -16.50
CA PRO A 56 -7.51 6.64 -15.24
C PRO A 56 -9.03 6.54 -15.44
N THR A 57 -9.67 5.72 -14.64
CA THR A 57 -11.12 5.52 -14.64
C THR A 57 -11.80 6.45 -13.63
N GLU A 58 -13.13 6.52 -13.68
CA GLU A 58 -13.93 7.21 -12.67
C GLU A 58 -13.73 6.63 -11.25
N ILE A 59 -13.45 5.32 -11.16
CA ILE A 59 -13.14 4.66 -9.87
C ILE A 59 -11.82 5.18 -9.32
N ASP A 60 -10.82 5.37 -10.17
CA ASP A 60 -9.52 5.92 -9.75
C ASP A 60 -9.68 7.36 -9.24
N ARG A 61 -10.46 8.19 -9.94
CA ARG A 61 -10.75 9.57 -9.50
C ARG A 61 -11.46 9.62 -8.15
N LYS A 62 -12.51 8.82 -7.97
CA LYS A 62 -13.21 8.68 -6.68
C LYS A 62 -12.31 8.20 -5.56
N ALA A 63 -11.37 7.31 -5.86
CA ALA A 63 -10.38 6.87 -4.89
C ALA A 63 -9.47 8.02 -4.44
N LEU A 64 -8.98 8.83 -5.38
CA LEU A 64 -8.16 10.01 -5.07
C LEU A 64 -8.97 11.09 -4.33
N ASP A 65 -10.24 11.32 -4.70
CA ASP A 65 -11.13 12.23 -3.99
C ASP A 65 -11.31 11.80 -2.53
N LYS A 66 -11.51 10.50 -2.29
CA LYS A 66 -11.62 9.94 -0.95
C LYS A 66 -10.36 10.18 -0.11
N LEU A 67 -9.18 10.00 -0.69
CA LEU A 67 -7.91 10.26 0.01
C LEU A 67 -7.75 11.75 0.31
N SER A 68 -8.14 12.63 -0.63
CA SER A 68 -8.17 14.08 -0.40
C SER A 68 -9.14 14.47 0.73
N ASP A 69 -10.31 13.82 0.81
CA ASP A 69 -11.28 14.08 1.88
C ASP A 69 -10.75 13.69 3.26
N ILE A 70 -9.97 12.59 3.37
CA ILE A 70 -9.28 12.24 4.62
C ILE A 70 -8.36 13.36 5.08
N MET A 71 -7.58 13.98 4.16
CA MET A 71 -6.72 15.10 4.50
C MET A 71 -7.54 16.29 5.02
N LYS A 72 -8.60 16.67 4.30
CA LYS A 72 -9.50 17.78 4.71
C LYS A 72 -10.16 17.51 6.06
N MET A 73 -10.69 16.31 6.28
CA MET A 73 -11.35 15.94 7.54
C MET A 73 -10.41 15.96 8.74
N THR A 74 -9.10 15.87 8.52
CA THR A 74 -8.08 15.96 9.58
C THR A 74 -7.39 17.31 9.62
N ASP A 75 -7.94 18.36 8.99
CA ASP A 75 -7.34 19.69 8.85
C ASP A 75 -5.90 19.63 8.38
N ASP A 76 -5.66 18.80 7.38
CA ASP A 76 -4.34 18.55 6.80
C ASP A 76 -3.27 17.98 7.75
N ARG A 77 -3.68 17.49 8.92
CA ARG A 77 -2.80 16.75 9.84
C ARG A 77 -2.39 15.39 9.27
N ILE A 78 -3.21 14.79 8.43
CA ILE A 78 -2.84 13.67 7.56
C ILE A 78 -2.43 14.23 6.20
N LYS A 79 -1.30 13.79 5.68
CA LYS A 79 -0.85 14.03 4.29
C LYS A 79 -0.72 12.70 3.57
N VAL A 80 -1.46 12.54 2.49
CA VAL A 80 -1.41 11.32 1.69
C VAL A 80 -0.19 11.32 0.77
N HIS A 81 0.49 10.19 0.73
CA HIS A 81 1.60 9.92 -0.17
C HIS A 81 1.39 8.60 -0.90
N LEU A 82 1.40 8.61 -2.22
CA LEU A 82 1.22 7.42 -3.04
C LEU A 82 2.55 6.98 -3.66
N ILE A 83 2.88 5.72 -3.44
CA ILE A 83 3.97 5.05 -4.14
C ILE A 83 3.38 4.44 -5.41
N LEU A 84 3.71 5.03 -6.56
CA LEU A 84 3.27 4.56 -7.87
C LEU A 84 4.03 3.30 -8.24
N ALA A 85 3.34 2.17 -8.33
CA ALA A 85 3.92 0.84 -8.40
C ALA A 85 4.28 0.42 -9.85
N ASP A 86 5.11 1.23 -10.53
CA ASP A 86 5.63 0.97 -11.87
C ASP A 86 6.39 -0.38 -11.92
N LYS A 87 7.24 -0.64 -10.95
CA LYS A 87 7.99 -1.91 -10.86
C LYS A 87 7.09 -3.12 -10.68
N HIS A 88 5.99 -3.01 -9.95
CA HIS A 88 5.02 -4.12 -9.86
C HIS A 88 4.33 -4.40 -11.20
N GLY A 89 4.05 -3.35 -11.99
CA GLY A 89 3.56 -3.51 -13.35
C GLY A 89 4.56 -4.24 -14.24
N GLU A 90 5.82 -3.80 -14.21
CA GLU A 90 6.92 -4.40 -14.96
C GLU A 90 7.11 -5.90 -14.62
N PHE A 91 7.09 -6.28 -13.33
CA PHE A 91 7.15 -7.69 -12.90
C PHE A 91 5.98 -8.53 -13.38
N ASN A 92 4.81 -7.91 -13.58
CA ASN A 92 3.63 -8.57 -14.12
C ASN A 92 3.55 -8.52 -15.67
N GLY A 93 4.56 -7.93 -16.33
CA GLY A 93 4.59 -7.78 -17.79
C GLY A 93 3.66 -6.68 -18.32
N TYR A 94 3.35 -5.68 -17.52
CA TYR A 94 2.50 -4.54 -17.89
C TYR A 94 3.31 -3.27 -18.05
N GLU A 95 3.01 -2.49 -19.09
CA GLU A 95 3.50 -1.12 -19.25
C GLU A 95 2.48 -0.13 -18.70
N ASN A 96 2.75 0.45 -17.54
CA ASN A 96 1.81 1.32 -16.81
C ASN A 96 2.25 2.78 -16.74
N ASP A 97 3.36 3.17 -17.34
CA ASP A 97 3.96 4.49 -17.18
C ASP A 97 3.00 5.63 -17.55
N ILE A 98 2.30 5.49 -18.69
CA ILE A 98 1.33 6.50 -19.15
C ILE A 98 0.21 6.67 -18.11
N TYR A 99 -0.34 5.56 -17.63
CA TYR A 99 -1.40 5.59 -16.64
C TYR A 99 -0.91 6.19 -15.30
N LEU A 100 0.25 5.76 -14.82
CA LEU A 100 0.79 6.22 -13.53
C LEU A 100 1.17 7.70 -13.56
N ASN A 101 1.69 8.21 -14.69
CA ASN A 101 1.92 9.63 -14.88
C ASN A 101 0.63 10.46 -14.83
N LYS A 102 -0.46 9.95 -15.44
CA LYS A 102 -1.79 10.60 -15.35
C LYS A 102 -2.33 10.57 -13.91
N ILE A 103 -2.17 9.45 -13.21
CA ILE A 103 -2.53 9.35 -11.78
C ILE A 103 -1.73 10.35 -10.94
N SER A 104 -0.43 10.49 -11.19
CA SER A 104 0.41 11.46 -10.50
C SER A 104 -0.10 12.89 -10.68
N SER A 105 -0.45 13.26 -11.92
CA SER A 105 -1.03 14.58 -12.23
C SER A 105 -2.35 14.81 -11.47
N ILE A 106 -3.28 13.86 -11.55
CA ILE A 106 -4.59 13.95 -10.87
C ILE A 106 -4.44 13.98 -9.35
N ALA A 107 -3.47 13.24 -8.80
CA ALA A 107 -3.14 13.25 -7.37
C ALA A 107 -2.60 14.63 -6.94
N GLY A 108 -1.72 15.24 -7.75
CA GLY A 108 -1.18 16.58 -7.51
C GLY A 108 -2.26 17.66 -7.43
N GLU A 109 -3.28 17.61 -8.30
CA GLU A 109 -4.45 18.50 -8.26
C GLU A 109 -5.22 18.43 -6.92
N ARG A 110 -5.02 17.36 -6.16
CA ARG A 110 -5.66 17.05 -4.87
C ARG A 110 -4.72 17.21 -3.68
N ASN A 111 -3.54 17.81 -3.89
CA ASN A 111 -2.48 17.92 -2.90
C ASN A 111 -1.98 16.57 -2.34
N ILE A 112 -2.14 15.49 -3.11
CA ILE A 112 -1.60 14.17 -2.79
C ILE A 112 -0.22 14.06 -3.42
N SER A 113 0.80 13.81 -2.61
CA SER A 113 2.16 13.61 -3.10
C SER A 113 2.36 12.21 -3.68
N THR A 114 3.22 12.08 -4.67
CA THR A 114 3.53 10.81 -5.33
C THR A 114 5.03 10.59 -5.47
N ALA A 115 5.45 9.34 -5.47
CA ALA A 115 6.80 8.91 -5.88
C ALA A 115 6.70 7.62 -6.69
N PHE A 116 7.52 7.45 -7.71
CA PHE A 116 7.61 6.18 -8.43
C PHE A 116 8.40 5.15 -7.62
N LEU A 117 7.95 3.91 -7.62
CA LEU A 117 8.61 2.83 -6.89
C LEU A 117 10.04 2.59 -7.42
N SER A 118 10.24 2.73 -8.73
CA SER A 118 11.57 2.67 -9.35
C SER A 118 12.55 3.69 -8.79
N ALA A 119 12.10 4.92 -8.52
CA ALA A 119 12.92 5.96 -7.90
C ALA A 119 13.30 5.60 -6.46
N ILE A 120 12.35 5.04 -5.70
CA ILE A 120 12.60 4.57 -4.33
C ILE A 120 13.58 3.40 -4.34
N TYR A 121 13.43 2.44 -5.27
CA TYR A 121 14.37 1.32 -5.41
C TYR A 121 15.80 1.83 -5.65
N HIS A 122 15.96 2.78 -6.55
CA HIS A 122 17.27 3.40 -6.78
C HIS A 122 17.83 4.06 -5.51
N GLU A 123 17.01 4.80 -4.76
CA GLU A 123 17.41 5.45 -3.51
C GLU A 123 17.90 4.47 -2.44
N VAL A 124 17.21 3.32 -2.30
CA VAL A 124 17.55 2.31 -1.28
C VAL A 124 18.50 1.23 -1.78
N GLY A 125 18.99 1.33 -3.01
CA GLY A 125 19.91 0.38 -3.61
C GLY A 125 19.30 -1.02 -3.84
N LEU A 126 18.03 -1.08 -4.25
CA LEU A 126 17.37 -2.33 -4.64
C LEU A 126 17.48 -2.52 -6.17
N ASP A 127 17.85 -3.72 -6.57
CA ASP A 127 17.82 -4.13 -7.97
C ASP A 127 16.85 -5.30 -8.22
N ALA A 128 16.66 -5.66 -9.49
CA ALA A 128 15.76 -6.74 -9.86
C ALA A 128 16.23 -8.11 -9.31
N ALA A 129 17.54 -8.32 -9.16
CA ALA A 129 18.09 -9.56 -8.63
C ALA A 129 17.76 -9.74 -7.15
N ASP A 130 17.78 -8.65 -6.36
CA ASP A 130 17.38 -8.66 -4.94
C ASP A 130 15.94 -9.13 -4.74
N LEU A 131 15.08 -8.89 -5.73
CA LEU A 131 13.65 -9.14 -5.64
C LEU A 131 13.23 -10.49 -6.24
N THR A 132 14.04 -11.06 -7.13
CA THR A 132 13.69 -12.28 -7.88
C THR A 132 14.41 -13.53 -7.41
N ASN A 133 15.55 -13.40 -6.72
CA ASN A 133 16.32 -14.53 -6.22
C ASN A 133 15.69 -15.09 -4.93
N VAL A 134 14.72 -15.98 -5.08
CA VAL A 134 13.99 -16.58 -3.97
C VAL A 134 14.50 -17.98 -3.71
N SER A 135 14.95 -18.25 -2.48
CA SER A 135 15.24 -19.60 -2.03
C SER A 135 13.99 -20.27 -1.44
N ASP A 136 13.89 -21.59 -1.59
CA ASP A 136 12.83 -22.37 -0.94
C ASP A 136 12.86 -22.24 0.59
N ASP A 137 14.03 -21.98 1.17
CA ASP A 137 14.18 -21.75 2.61
C ASP A 137 13.42 -20.50 3.09
N ILE A 138 13.39 -19.45 2.28
CA ILE A 138 12.61 -18.24 2.59
C ILE A 138 11.13 -18.54 2.51
N TRP A 139 10.68 -19.21 1.44
CA TRP A 139 9.29 -19.60 1.26
C TRP A 139 8.78 -20.47 2.41
N ASN A 140 9.57 -21.46 2.82
CA ASN A 140 9.18 -22.40 3.88
C ASN A 140 9.12 -21.76 5.28
N LYS A 141 9.73 -20.59 5.48
CA LYS A 141 9.62 -19.82 6.74
C LYS A 141 8.28 -19.10 6.90
N PHE A 142 7.52 -18.92 5.81
CA PHE A 142 6.21 -18.29 5.92
C PHE A 142 5.16 -19.26 6.43
N PRO A 143 4.22 -18.80 7.29
CA PRO A 143 3.08 -19.60 7.71
C PRO A 143 2.29 -20.14 6.50
N GLU A 144 1.83 -21.38 6.60
CA GLU A 144 1.09 -22.05 5.51
C GLU A 144 -0.14 -21.25 5.08
N CYS A 145 -0.85 -20.60 6.03
CA CYS A 145 -2.01 -19.77 5.72
C CYS A 145 -1.65 -18.60 4.77
N TYR A 146 -0.48 -17.97 4.89
CA TYR A 146 -0.04 -16.94 3.96
C TYR A 146 0.29 -17.54 2.60
N ARG A 147 1.05 -18.64 2.59
CA ARG A 147 1.41 -19.34 1.36
C ARG A 147 0.18 -19.69 0.53
N CYS A 148 -0.81 -20.35 1.13
CA CYS A 148 -2.07 -20.70 0.47
C CYS A 148 -2.83 -19.48 -0.10
N ILE A 149 -2.89 -18.37 0.65
CA ILE A 149 -3.57 -17.16 0.18
C ILE A 149 -2.83 -16.57 -1.04
N ILE A 150 -1.51 -16.49 -0.98
CA ILE A 150 -0.70 -15.91 -2.03
C ILE A 150 -0.71 -16.79 -3.28
N GLU A 151 -0.57 -18.11 -3.15
CA GLU A 151 -0.67 -19.06 -4.28
C GLU A 151 -2.02 -18.94 -4.99
N LYS A 152 -3.10 -18.87 -4.22
CA LYS A 152 -4.44 -18.68 -4.79
C LYS A 152 -4.54 -17.34 -5.55
N ARG A 153 -3.92 -16.30 -5.07
CA ARG A 153 -3.91 -14.98 -5.75
C ARG A 153 -3.05 -15.01 -7.01
N ALA A 154 -1.84 -15.57 -6.94
CA ALA A 154 -0.98 -15.75 -8.09
C ALA A 154 -1.68 -16.56 -9.20
N GLY A 155 -2.31 -17.68 -8.86
CA GLY A 155 -3.05 -18.51 -9.81
C GLY A 155 -4.26 -17.82 -10.47
N ILE A 156 -4.81 -16.78 -9.86
CA ILE A 156 -5.90 -15.99 -10.46
C ILE A 156 -5.35 -14.98 -11.50
N HIS A 157 -4.19 -14.40 -11.25
CA HIS A 157 -3.64 -13.31 -12.06
C HIS A 157 -2.66 -13.79 -13.12
N GLN A 158 -1.96 -14.89 -12.87
CA GLN A 158 -0.92 -15.42 -13.75
C GLN A 158 -1.44 -16.63 -14.53
N LYS A 159 -1.69 -16.46 -15.81
CA LYS A 159 -2.19 -17.53 -16.69
C LYS A 159 -1.08 -18.44 -17.24
N LYS A 160 0.20 -18.11 -17.05
CA LYS A 160 1.32 -18.75 -17.77
C LYS A 160 2.44 -19.29 -16.87
N CYS A 161 2.53 -18.90 -15.60
CA CYS A 161 3.56 -19.35 -14.69
C CYS A 161 3.00 -20.33 -13.67
N GLU A 162 3.86 -21.14 -13.08
CA GLU A 162 3.50 -21.94 -11.92
C GLU A 162 3.15 -20.98 -10.77
N ALA A 163 1.90 -21.05 -10.31
CA ALA A 163 1.39 -20.15 -9.27
C ALA A 163 2.28 -20.13 -8.01
N SER A 164 2.96 -21.26 -7.74
CA SER A 164 3.90 -21.39 -6.63
C SER A 164 5.15 -20.51 -6.78
N GLU A 165 5.76 -20.47 -7.96
CA GLU A 165 6.96 -19.65 -8.20
C GLU A 165 6.67 -18.16 -8.14
N ASP A 166 5.55 -17.74 -8.70
CA ASP A 166 5.11 -16.34 -8.61
C ASP A 166 4.75 -15.96 -7.18
N ALA A 167 4.13 -16.88 -6.44
CA ALA A 167 3.81 -16.67 -5.04
C ALA A 167 5.08 -16.51 -4.18
N LYS A 168 6.11 -17.32 -4.43
CA LYS A 168 7.41 -17.21 -3.76
C LYS A 168 8.06 -15.86 -4.03
N ARG A 169 8.16 -15.45 -5.30
CA ARG A 169 8.69 -14.14 -5.69
C ARG A 169 7.92 -13.01 -5.02
N TYR A 170 6.60 -13.09 -5.03
CA TYR A 170 5.75 -12.10 -4.41
C TYR A 170 6.03 -11.93 -2.92
N LEU A 171 6.04 -13.02 -2.14
CA LEU A 171 6.33 -12.95 -0.71
C LEU A 171 7.73 -12.41 -0.41
N HIS A 172 8.72 -12.85 -1.16
CA HIS A 172 10.09 -12.36 -1.02
C HIS A 172 10.15 -10.84 -1.25
N MET A 173 9.65 -10.36 -2.38
CA MET A 173 9.61 -8.94 -2.72
C MET A 173 8.88 -8.14 -1.65
N THR A 174 7.72 -8.60 -1.20
CA THR A 174 6.95 -7.91 -0.15
C THR A 174 7.76 -7.76 1.14
N GLN A 175 8.58 -8.75 1.51
CA GLN A 175 9.43 -8.65 2.70
C GLN A 175 10.60 -7.69 2.50
N VAL A 176 11.25 -7.73 1.34
CA VAL A 176 12.33 -6.80 1.00
C VAL A 176 11.80 -5.37 0.98
N GLU A 177 10.69 -5.13 0.31
CA GLU A 177 10.03 -3.82 0.28
C GLU A 177 9.60 -3.36 1.67
N LYS A 178 8.96 -4.23 2.46
CA LYS A 178 8.58 -3.90 3.83
C LYS A 178 9.76 -3.39 4.64
N GLN A 179 10.91 -4.03 4.53
CA GLN A 179 12.12 -3.67 5.26
C GLN A 179 12.75 -2.38 4.71
N LYS A 180 13.00 -2.32 3.41
CA LYS A 180 13.77 -1.23 2.77
C LYS A 180 12.91 0.02 2.58
N ILE A 181 11.73 -0.11 1.99
CA ILE A 181 10.83 1.02 1.75
C ILE A 181 10.18 1.50 3.05
N GLY A 182 9.87 0.58 3.97
CA GLY A 182 9.39 0.95 5.30
C GLY A 182 10.36 1.84 6.07
N ALA A 183 11.67 1.68 5.85
CA ALA A 183 12.70 2.52 6.47
C ALA A 183 12.77 3.94 5.86
N VAL A 184 12.38 4.12 4.59
CA VAL A 184 12.29 5.44 3.92
C VAL A 184 11.17 6.29 4.51
N TYR A 185 10.11 5.65 5.02
CA TYR A 185 8.93 6.32 5.56
C TYR A 185 8.76 6.01 7.06
N PRO A 186 9.62 6.55 7.93
CA PRO A 186 9.46 6.38 9.38
C PRO A 186 8.25 7.19 9.88
N ASN A 187 7.67 6.74 10.98
CA ASN A 187 6.55 7.43 11.64
C ASN A 187 5.38 7.77 10.72
N CYS A 188 5.04 6.86 9.80
CA CYS A 188 3.89 6.99 8.92
C CYS A 188 2.84 5.92 9.19
N ILE A 189 1.62 6.17 8.73
CA ILE A 189 0.54 5.17 8.72
C ILE A 189 0.48 4.62 7.30
N TRP A 190 0.57 3.30 7.16
CA TRP A 190 0.40 2.63 5.88
C TRP A 190 -1.06 2.35 5.61
N PHE A 191 -1.45 2.36 4.34
CA PHE A 191 -2.80 1.95 3.96
C PHE A 191 -2.80 1.07 2.72
N THR A 192 -3.88 0.32 2.60
CA THR A 192 -4.18 -0.49 1.42
C THR A 192 -5.68 -0.45 1.13
N TYR A 193 -6.07 -0.91 -0.04
CA TYR A 193 -7.46 -1.00 -0.46
C TYR A 193 -7.96 -2.43 -0.28
N GLY A 194 -8.94 -2.63 0.59
CA GLY A 194 -9.56 -3.92 0.82
C GLY A 194 -9.16 -4.60 2.14
N ASP A 195 -9.59 -5.86 2.30
CA ASP A 195 -9.39 -6.61 3.54
C ASP A 195 -8.00 -7.24 3.61
N ILE A 196 -7.27 -6.90 4.67
CA ILE A 196 -5.90 -7.40 4.94
C ILE A 196 -5.80 -8.21 6.22
N LYS A 197 -6.92 -8.63 6.84
CA LYS A 197 -6.95 -9.26 8.16
C LYS A 197 -5.84 -10.28 8.39
N ASN A 198 -5.67 -11.18 7.46
CA ASN A 198 -4.70 -12.27 7.55
C ASN A 198 -3.34 -11.94 6.88
N LEU A 199 -3.13 -10.71 6.42
CA LEU A 199 -1.96 -10.31 5.65
C LEU A 199 -1.27 -9.07 6.21
N LYS A 200 -1.67 -8.58 7.39
CA LYS A 200 -1.11 -7.38 8.02
C LYS A 200 0.41 -7.44 8.15
N ASP A 201 0.94 -8.63 8.45
CA ASP A 201 2.37 -8.82 8.67
C ASP A 201 3.21 -8.69 7.38
N LEU A 202 2.56 -8.68 6.22
CA LEU A 202 3.23 -8.43 4.93
C LEU A 202 3.47 -6.93 4.66
N PHE A 203 2.89 -6.04 5.45
CA PHE A 203 3.02 -4.60 5.30
C PHE A 203 3.86 -3.98 6.44
N PRO A 204 4.47 -2.80 6.21
CA PRO A 204 4.98 -2.00 7.32
C PRO A 204 3.85 -1.61 8.27
N ARG A 205 4.15 -1.42 9.56
CA ARG A 205 3.14 -1.08 10.57
C ARG A 205 3.20 0.38 10.99
N PRO A 206 2.07 0.95 11.41
CA PRO A 206 0.71 0.40 11.33
C PRO A 206 0.16 0.45 9.91
N VAL A 207 -0.67 -0.54 9.55
CA VAL A 207 -1.37 -0.59 8.27
C VAL A 207 -2.88 -0.63 8.47
N ILE A 208 -3.60 0.19 7.70
CA ILE A 208 -5.06 0.27 7.71
C ILE A 208 -5.66 -0.06 6.35
N SER A 209 -6.86 -0.60 6.34
CA SER A 209 -7.67 -0.77 5.13
C SER A 209 -8.56 0.43 4.92
N ILE A 210 -8.47 1.09 3.76
CA ILE A 210 -9.38 2.17 3.37
C ILE A 210 -10.50 1.60 2.51
N TRP A 211 -11.74 1.85 2.90
CA TRP A 211 -12.96 1.36 2.27
C TRP A 211 -13.96 2.52 2.05
N PRO A 212 -14.79 2.55 1.03
CA PRO A 212 -15.12 1.52 0.04
C PRO A 212 -14.46 1.72 -1.33
N ILE A 213 -13.19 1.98 -1.41
CA ILE A 213 -12.52 2.10 -2.71
C ILE A 213 -12.38 0.70 -3.32
N LYS A 214 -13.30 0.33 -4.22
CA LYS A 214 -13.20 -0.91 -4.98
C LYS A 214 -12.26 -0.70 -6.16
N ARG A 215 -11.03 -1.12 -6.00
CA ARG A 215 -10.05 -1.18 -7.09
C ARG A 215 -9.67 -2.63 -7.35
N GLY A 216 -10.54 -3.37 -8.01
CA GLY A 216 -10.31 -4.79 -8.26
C GLY A 216 -10.48 -5.68 -7.02
N LYS A 217 -10.16 -6.96 -7.14
CA LYS A 217 -10.33 -7.98 -6.10
C LYS A 217 -9.09 -8.19 -5.24
N SER A 218 -7.97 -7.61 -5.61
CA SER A 218 -6.70 -7.81 -4.93
C SER A 218 -6.46 -6.77 -3.86
N VAL A 219 -6.02 -7.21 -2.70
CA VAL A 219 -5.56 -6.36 -1.59
C VAL A 219 -4.05 -6.23 -1.58
N LEU A 220 -3.36 -6.97 -2.43
CA LEU A 220 -1.92 -7.02 -2.49
C LEU A 220 -1.43 -6.08 -3.59
N PRO A 221 -0.48 -5.19 -3.32
CA PRO A 221 -0.02 -4.20 -4.30
C PRO A 221 0.40 -4.81 -5.62
N TRP A 222 1.05 -5.95 -5.57
CA TRP A 222 1.54 -6.66 -6.75
C TRP A 222 0.43 -7.25 -7.64
N PHE A 223 -0.68 -7.68 -7.04
CA PHE A 223 -1.80 -8.27 -7.76
C PHE A 223 -2.97 -7.30 -7.96
N SER A 224 -2.73 -6.01 -7.82
CA SER A 224 -3.77 -4.96 -7.95
C SER A 224 -4.14 -4.64 -9.40
#